data_58a73b8ae60d9b6848812369c02975bd
#
_entry.id   58a73b8ae60d9b6848812369c02975bd
#
_cell.length_a   1.000
_cell.length_b   1.000
_cell.length_c   1.000
_cell.angle_alpha   90.00
_cell.angle_beta   90.00
_cell.angle_gamma   90.00
#
_symmetry.space_group_name_H-M   'P 1'
#
loop_
_entity.id
_entity.type
_entity.pdbx_description
1 polymer ?
#
loop_
_entity_poly.entity_id
_entity_poly.type
_entity_poly.pdbx_seq_one_letter_code
_entity_poly.pdbx_strand_id
1 'polypeptide(L)'
;MKIAIIGGGAAGFFCAINAAEKLPQANITIYEASNKLLAKVLISGGGRCNVTNTISEPAALATNYPRGRDFLESVFHSFTSADTQDWFTKRGVPLKTEADGRVFPQSDSSQSIYQCLVKEARRLNVGVILGKRLKHLTYGEENWKLDFGTEQTEVDQLVLATGSNKGIYDMLTAMGIAVVPPVPSLFTFNAKQHKQIDLAGLSVPSAEVSINGIKNSH
;
A
#
# COMPACT_ATOMS: atom_id res chain seq x y z
N MET A 1 16.21 -18.48 7.99
CA MET A 1 14.78 -18.29 7.65
C MET A 1 14.71 -17.48 6.35
N LYS A 2 13.95 -17.96 5.38
CA LYS A 2 13.66 -17.28 4.10
C LYS A 2 12.27 -16.69 4.13
N ILE A 3 12.12 -15.41 3.82
CA ILE A 3 10.84 -14.71 3.80
C ILE A 3 10.61 -14.15 2.40
N ALA A 4 9.51 -14.54 1.75
CA ALA A 4 9.08 -13.94 0.49
C ALA A 4 7.98 -12.91 0.73
N ILE A 5 8.11 -11.76 0.08
CA ILE A 5 7.10 -10.72 0.06
C ILE A 5 6.66 -10.51 -1.39
N ILE A 6 5.40 -10.80 -1.69
CA ILE A 6 4.86 -10.66 -3.05
C ILE A 6 4.22 -9.29 -3.19
N GLY A 7 4.83 -8.44 -4.00
CA GLY A 7 4.42 -7.07 -4.29
C GLY A 7 5.41 -6.01 -3.84
N GLY A 8 6.01 -5.32 -4.79
CA GLY A 8 6.96 -4.20 -4.60
C GLY A 8 6.29 -2.84 -4.44
N GLY A 9 5.12 -2.81 -3.79
CA GLY A 9 4.41 -1.60 -3.39
C GLY A 9 4.79 -1.09 -2.00
N ALA A 10 4.07 -0.06 -1.50
CA ALA A 10 4.32 0.53 -0.18
C ALA A 10 4.29 -0.51 0.94
N ALA A 11 3.25 -1.35 0.98
CA ALA A 11 3.08 -2.37 2.01
C ALA A 11 4.22 -3.41 1.98
N GLY A 12 4.65 -3.83 0.79
CA GLY A 12 5.74 -4.80 0.64
C GLY A 12 7.08 -4.25 1.12
N PHE A 13 7.43 -3.03 0.72
CA PHE A 13 8.66 -2.37 1.20
C PHE A 13 8.62 -2.10 2.71
N PHE A 14 7.50 -1.57 3.23
CA PHE A 14 7.34 -1.33 4.65
C PHE A 14 7.48 -2.63 5.46
N CYS A 15 6.82 -3.69 5.05
CA CYS A 15 6.94 -5.01 5.68
C CYS A 15 8.37 -5.53 5.64
N ALA A 16 9.03 -5.49 4.48
CA ALA A 16 10.40 -5.97 4.31
C ALA A 16 11.41 -5.25 5.20
N ILE A 17 11.33 -3.93 5.25
CA ILE A 17 12.22 -3.10 6.06
C ILE A 17 12.05 -3.42 7.55
N ASN A 18 10.81 -3.41 8.05
CA ASN A 18 10.56 -3.68 9.47
C ASN A 18 10.88 -5.14 9.85
N ALA A 19 10.64 -6.10 8.95
CA ALA A 19 11.04 -7.49 9.16
C ALA A 19 12.56 -7.64 9.21
N ALA A 20 13.30 -6.99 8.31
CA ALA A 20 14.76 -7.05 8.29
C ALA A 20 15.40 -6.40 9.52
N GLU A 21 14.83 -5.32 10.06
CA GLU A 21 15.28 -4.69 11.31
C GLU A 21 15.06 -5.61 12.52
N LYS A 22 13.96 -6.36 12.55
CA LYS A 22 13.64 -7.27 13.67
C LYS A 22 14.30 -8.65 13.53
N LEU A 23 14.58 -9.07 12.32
CA LEU A 23 15.11 -10.40 11.99
C LEU A 23 16.36 -10.30 11.11
N PRO A 24 17.47 -9.75 11.63
CA PRO A 24 18.66 -9.42 10.83
C PRO A 24 19.34 -10.65 10.18
N GLN A 25 19.00 -11.85 10.64
CA GLN A 25 19.52 -13.12 10.07
C GLN A 25 18.59 -13.72 9.02
N ALA A 26 17.41 -13.12 8.78
CA ALA A 26 16.48 -13.64 7.78
C ALA A 26 16.91 -13.18 6.36
N ASN A 27 16.73 -14.08 5.41
CA ASN A 27 16.86 -13.74 3.98
C ASN A 27 15.47 -13.29 3.48
N ILE A 28 15.33 -11.98 3.28
CA ILE A 28 14.05 -11.36 2.90
C ILE A 28 14.12 -10.92 1.45
N THR A 29 13.16 -11.35 0.63
CA THR A 29 13.09 -11.00 -0.79
C THR A 29 11.72 -10.50 -1.18
N ILE A 30 11.67 -9.33 -1.81
CA ILE A 30 10.48 -8.77 -2.46
C ILE A 30 10.46 -9.26 -3.92
N TYR A 31 9.35 -9.88 -4.33
CA TYR A 31 9.07 -10.26 -5.71
C TYR A 31 8.00 -9.34 -6.29
N GLU A 32 8.36 -8.58 -7.32
CA GLU A 32 7.45 -7.64 -7.99
C GLU A 32 7.12 -8.15 -9.40
N ALA A 33 5.82 -8.16 -9.73
CA ALA A 33 5.33 -8.67 -11.01
C ALA A 33 5.70 -7.81 -12.22
N SER A 34 5.88 -6.52 -12.00
CA SER A 34 6.22 -5.52 -13.03
C SER A 34 7.71 -5.14 -12.98
N ASN A 35 8.11 -4.27 -13.90
CA ASN A 35 9.45 -3.67 -13.88
C ASN A 35 9.49 -2.31 -13.12
N LYS A 36 8.44 -2.00 -12.36
CA LYS A 36 8.31 -0.72 -11.64
C LYS A 36 8.01 -0.95 -10.17
N LEU A 37 8.88 -0.45 -9.31
CA LEU A 37 8.65 -0.44 -7.86
C LEU A 37 7.80 0.77 -7.45
N LEU A 38 7.00 0.59 -6.40
CA LEU A 38 6.29 1.68 -5.72
C LEU A 38 5.44 2.56 -6.66
N ALA A 39 4.93 1.99 -7.77
CA ALA A 39 4.28 2.75 -8.83
C ALA A 39 3.08 3.58 -8.33
N LYS A 40 2.29 3.04 -7.39
CA LYS A 40 1.17 3.78 -6.79
C LYS A 40 1.63 4.88 -5.83
N VAL A 41 2.77 4.72 -5.16
CA VAL A 41 3.38 5.77 -4.32
C VAL A 41 3.73 6.98 -5.17
N LEU A 42 4.38 6.75 -6.32
CA LEU A 42 4.84 7.81 -7.21
C LEU A 42 3.72 8.70 -7.76
N ILE A 43 2.53 8.16 -7.97
CA ILE A 43 1.38 8.91 -8.52
C ILE A 43 0.39 9.36 -7.44
N SER A 44 0.51 8.89 -6.21
CA SER A 44 -0.42 9.22 -5.14
C SER A 44 -0.34 10.70 -4.76
N GLY A 45 -1.44 11.26 -4.28
CA GLY A 45 -1.52 12.66 -3.86
C GLY A 45 -1.10 13.66 -4.95
N GLY A 46 -1.35 13.34 -6.23
CA GLY A 46 -0.93 14.17 -7.36
C GLY A 46 0.58 14.20 -7.58
N GLY A 47 1.29 13.12 -7.26
CA GLY A 47 2.75 13.03 -7.35
C GLY A 47 3.50 13.54 -6.11
N ARG A 48 2.77 14.01 -5.09
CA ARG A 48 3.35 14.47 -3.82
C ARG A 48 3.46 13.37 -2.77
N CYS A 49 2.67 12.29 -2.89
CA CYS A 49 2.45 11.22 -1.94
C CYS A 49 1.79 11.71 -0.63
N ASN A 50 0.47 11.59 -0.53
CA ASN A 50 -0.22 11.68 0.76
C ASN A 50 0.19 10.48 1.62
N VAL A 51 1.05 10.71 2.61
CA VAL A 51 1.67 9.63 3.41
C VAL A 51 0.69 9.09 4.44
N THR A 52 0.00 9.99 5.14
CA THR A 52 -0.96 9.68 6.22
C THR A 52 -1.79 10.92 6.53
N ASN A 53 -2.48 10.91 7.67
CA ASN A 53 -3.21 12.05 8.21
C ASN A 53 -2.82 12.30 9.68
N THR A 54 -3.44 13.30 10.31
CA THR A 54 -3.17 13.67 11.71
C THR A 54 -4.00 12.93 12.74
N ILE A 55 -4.98 12.12 12.32
CA ILE A 55 -5.82 11.35 13.24
C ILE A 55 -4.99 10.18 13.77
N SER A 56 -4.61 10.21 15.04
CA SER A 56 -3.75 9.18 15.67
C SER A 56 -4.45 8.37 16.75
N GLU A 57 -5.62 8.80 17.21
CA GLU A 57 -6.42 8.02 18.15
C GLU A 57 -6.99 6.79 17.41
N PRO A 58 -6.76 5.53 17.89
CA PRO A 58 -7.11 4.31 17.16
C PRO A 58 -8.57 4.21 16.74
N ALA A 59 -9.52 4.46 17.66
CA ALA A 59 -10.94 4.35 17.36
C ALA A 59 -11.39 5.43 16.36
N ALA A 60 -10.90 6.67 16.50
CA ALA A 60 -11.19 7.75 15.56
C ALA A 60 -10.57 7.47 14.17
N LEU A 61 -9.35 6.94 14.12
CA LEU A 61 -8.71 6.56 12.86
C LEU A 61 -9.49 5.45 12.16
N ALA A 62 -9.97 4.45 12.90
CA ALA A 62 -10.73 3.33 12.37
C ALA A 62 -12.07 3.74 11.74
N THR A 63 -12.69 4.85 12.17
CA THR A 63 -13.95 5.34 11.58
C THR A 63 -13.83 5.69 10.10
N ASN A 64 -12.61 5.99 9.61
CA ASN A 64 -12.35 6.27 8.20
C ASN A 64 -12.31 5.00 7.32
N TYR A 65 -12.48 3.83 7.93
CA TYR A 65 -12.45 2.54 7.24
C TYR A 65 -13.80 1.82 7.41
N PRO A 66 -14.84 2.19 6.66
CA PRO A 66 -16.21 1.64 6.85
C PRO A 66 -16.27 0.13 6.65
N ARG A 67 -15.29 -0.45 5.98
CA ARG A 67 -15.11 -1.90 5.84
C ARG A 67 -13.81 -2.32 6.54
N GLY A 68 -13.92 -3.20 7.52
CA GLY A 68 -12.77 -3.67 8.30
C GLY A 68 -12.42 -2.80 9.51
N ARG A 69 -13.32 -1.90 9.94
CA ARG A 69 -13.16 -1.01 11.09
C ARG A 69 -12.67 -1.76 12.33
N ASP A 70 -13.40 -2.77 12.75
CA ASP A 70 -13.14 -3.51 14.00
C ASP A 70 -11.77 -4.21 13.96
N PHE A 71 -11.40 -4.76 12.79
CA PHE A 71 -10.07 -5.36 12.60
C PHE A 71 -8.97 -4.29 12.65
N LEU A 72 -9.14 -3.18 11.95
CA LEU A 72 -8.13 -2.13 11.87
C LEU A 72 -7.96 -1.36 13.18
N GLU A 73 -9.01 -1.18 13.97
CA GLU A 73 -8.91 -0.55 15.27
C GLU A 73 -7.92 -1.29 16.18
N SER A 74 -7.98 -2.63 16.18
CA SER A 74 -7.00 -3.45 16.93
C SER A 74 -5.57 -3.28 16.42
N VAL A 75 -5.38 -3.15 15.09
CA VAL A 75 -4.08 -2.90 14.48
C VAL A 75 -3.56 -1.50 14.84
N PHE A 76 -4.42 -0.49 14.85
CA PHE A 76 -4.04 0.89 15.16
C PHE A 76 -3.61 1.09 16.62
N HIS A 77 -3.97 0.22 17.54
CA HIS A 77 -3.36 0.21 18.87
C HIS A 77 -1.86 -0.11 18.85
N SER A 78 -1.35 -0.73 17.78
CA SER A 78 0.07 -1.06 17.62
C SER A 78 0.82 -0.11 16.69
N PHE A 79 0.12 0.51 15.72
CA PHE A 79 0.75 1.39 14.71
C PHE A 79 -0.26 2.36 14.11
N THR A 80 -0.08 3.64 14.40
CA THR A 80 -1.00 4.72 14.02
C THR A 80 -0.46 5.61 12.89
N SER A 81 -1.19 6.66 12.58
CA SER A 81 -0.74 7.73 11.68
C SER A 81 0.45 8.52 12.26
N ALA A 82 0.51 8.69 13.59
CA ALA A 82 1.65 9.31 14.27
C ALA A 82 2.91 8.45 14.14
N ASP A 83 2.78 7.13 14.33
CA ASP A 83 3.89 6.20 14.13
C ASP A 83 4.38 6.19 12.68
N THR A 84 3.47 6.36 11.71
CA THR A 84 3.84 6.50 10.29
C THR A 84 4.68 7.77 10.07
N GLN A 85 4.28 8.90 10.66
CA GLN A 85 5.05 10.15 10.56
C GLN A 85 6.43 10.00 11.18
N ASP A 86 6.51 9.44 12.37
CA ASP A 86 7.75 9.15 13.07
C ASP A 86 8.66 8.21 12.29
N TRP A 87 8.09 7.17 11.68
CA TRP A 87 8.84 6.19 10.90
C TRP A 87 9.60 6.83 9.74
N PHE A 88 8.96 7.73 8.99
CA PHE A 88 9.58 8.45 7.88
C PHE A 88 10.54 9.54 8.36
N THR A 89 10.16 10.30 9.39
CA THR A 89 11.00 11.38 9.93
C THR A 89 12.31 10.83 10.49
N LYS A 90 12.28 9.72 11.24
CA LYS A 90 13.48 9.02 11.75
C LYS A 90 14.41 8.52 10.63
N ARG A 91 13.89 8.36 9.41
CA ARG A 91 14.66 7.95 8.21
C ARG A 91 15.02 9.13 7.30
N GLY A 92 14.94 10.36 7.83
CA GLY A 92 15.39 11.58 7.15
C GLY A 92 14.42 12.10 6.09
N VAL A 93 13.13 11.76 6.17
CA VAL A 93 12.09 12.36 5.34
C VAL A 93 11.26 13.34 6.18
N PRO A 94 11.54 14.66 6.10
CA PRO A 94 10.73 15.64 6.78
C PRO A 94 9.33 15.70 6.16
N LEU A 95 8.32 15.73 7.04
CA LEU A 95 6.92 15.79 6.66
C LEU A 95 6.30 17.13 7.03
N LYS A 96 5.21 17.50 6.35
CA LYS A 96 4.37 18.66 6.66
C LYS A 96 2.91 18.25 6.68
N THR A 97 2.13 18.91 7.53
CA THR A 97 0.68 18.76 7.60
C THR A 97 0.00 19.90 6.88
N GLU A 98 -0.98 19.60 6.04
CA GLU A 98 -1.86 20.58 5.41
C GLU A 98 -3.07 20.90 6.33
N ALA A 99 -3.78 21.98 6.04
CA ALA A 99 -4.89 22.48 6.85
C ALA A 99 -6.04 21.48 7.04
N ASP A 100 -6.19 20.53 6.11
CA ASP A 100 -7.19 19.46 6.15
C ASP A 100 -6.70 18.18 6.86
N GLY A 101 -5.54 18.23 7.51
CA GLY A 101 -4.95 17.11 8.24
C GLY A 101 -4.18 16.09 7.40
N ARG A 102 -4.13 16.25 6.08
CA ARG A 102 -3.28 15.39 5.23
C ARG A 102 -1.81 15.66 5.48
N VAL A 103 -1.00 14.62 5.41
CA VAL A 103 0.45 14.70 5.66
C VAL A 103 1.21 14.33 4.39
N PHE A 104 2.12 15.21 3.98
CA PHE A 104 2.95 15.07 2.79
C PHE A 104 4.43 15.21 3.12
N PRO A 105 5.35 14.72 2.25
CA PRO A 105 6.75 15.11 2.33
C PRO A 105 6.89 16.63 2.20
N GLN A 106 7.79 17.24 2.96
CA GLN A 106 8.06 18.67 2.88
C GLN A 106 8.56 19.11 1.49
N SER A 107 9.16 18.19 0.75
CA SER A 107 9.61 18.39 -0.64
C SER A 107 8.48 18.49 -1.67
N ASP A 108 7.23 18.22 -1.30
CA ASP A 108 6.10 18.08 -2.22
C ASP A 108 6.35 17.06 -3.37
N SER A 109 7.20 16.07 -3.14
CA SER A 109 7.56 15.07 -4.12
C SER A 109 7.47 13.64 -3.56
N SER A 110 6.70 12.79 -4.22
CA SER A 110 6.61 11.35 -3.92
C SER A 110 7.96 10.63 -4.03
N GLN A 111 8.93 11.23 -4.73
CA GLN A 111 10.29 10.71 -4.83
C GLN A 111 10.99 10.61 -3.47
N SER A 112 10.68 11.50 -2.52
CA SER A 112 11.26 11.43 -1.17
C SER A 112 10.86 10.13 -0.46
N ILE A 113 9.60 9.72 -0.58
CA ILE A 113 9.09 8.47 -0.01
C ILE A 113 9.67 7.26 -0.76
N TYR A 114 9.67 7.32 -2.11
CA TYR A 114 10.26 6.28 -2.94
C TYR A 114 11.71 6.02 -2.57
N GLN A 115 12.53 7.07 -2.54
CA GLN A 115 13.96 6.97 -2.24
C GLN A 115 14.23 6.47 -0.82
N CYS A 116 13.43 6.91 0.17
CA CYS A 116 13.52 6.43 1.53
C CYS A 116 13.31 4.91 1.59
N LEU A 117 12.22 4.40 1.02
CA LEU A 117 11.89 2.98 1.05
C LEU A 117 12.95 2.13 0.33
N VAL A 118 13.39 2.56 -0.85
CA VAL A 118 14.43 1.82 -1.62
C VAL A 118 15.78 1.86 -0.91
N LYS A 119 16.19 3.00 -0.35
CA LYS A 119 17.44 3.15 0.38
C LYS A 119 17.47 2.26 1.63
N GLU A 120 16.39 2.26 2.41
CA GLU A 120 16.30 1.46 3.63
C GLU A 120 16.29 -0.04 3.32
N ALA A 121 15.55 -0.49 2.30
CA ALA A 121 15.58 -1.87 1.85
C ALA A 121 17.01 -2.32 1.46
N ARG A 122 17.73 -1.47 0.72
CA ARG A 122 19.13 -1.73 0.35
C ARG A 122 20.06 -1.78 1.57
N ARG A 123 19.93 -0.82 2.48
CA ARG A 123 20.72 -0.75 3.73
C ARG A 123 20.61 -2.03 4.55
N LEU A 124 19.41 -2.64 4.52
CA LEU A 124 19.09 -3.85 5.26
C LEU A 124 19.28 -5.15 4.45
N ASN A 125 19.89 -5.06 3.28
CA ASN A 125 20.14 -6.20 2.38
C ASN A 125 18.86 -6.96 1.97
N VAL A 126 17.72 -6.27 1.86
CA VAL A 126 16.50 -6.85 1.31
C VAL A 126 16.66 -7.10 -0.18
N GLY A 127 16.48 -8.34 -0.61
CA GLY A 127 16.46 -8.72 -2.02
C GLY A 127 15.23 -8.12 -2.73
N VAL A 128 15.40 -7.67 -3.97
CA VAL A 128 14.30 -7.17 -4.81
C VAL A 128 14.42 -7.77 -6.21
N ILE A 129 13.41 -8.52 -6.63
CA ILE A 129 13.39 -9.20 -7.93
C ILE A 129 12.17 -8.71 -8.71
N LEU A 130 12.43 -8.10 -9.87
CA LEU A 130 11.41 -7.57 -10.77
C LEU A 130 10.97 -8.59 -11.82
N GLY A 131 9.83 -8.38 -12.45
CA GLY A 131 9.30 -9.25 -13.50
C GLY A 131 8.83 -10.62 -12.99
N LYS A 132 8.71 -10.81 -11.68
CA LYS A 132 8.33 -12.05 -11.04
C LYS A 132 6.87 -12.04 -10.61
N ARG A 133 6.01 -12.47 -11.51
CA ARG A 133 4.57 -12.63 -11.25
C ARG A 133 4.30 -14.01 -10.65
N LEU A 134 3.80 -14.05 -9.42
CA LEU A 134 3.33 -15.28 -8.80
C LEU A 134 2.17 -15.86 -9.63
N LYS A 135 2.31 -17.13 -10.02
CA LYS A 135 1.33 -17.90 -10.81
C LYS A 135 0.54 -18.87 -9.93
N HIS A 136 1.27 -19.59 -9.08
CA HIS A 136 0.67 -20.52 -8.13
C HIS A 136 1.42 -20.46 -6.80
N LEU A 137 0.73 -20.79 -5.74
CA LEU A 137 1.31 -20.98 -4.43
C LEU A 137 0.66 -22.20 -3.76
N THR A 138 1.45 -22.95 -3.01
CA THR A 138 0.97 -24.07 -2.20
C THR A 138 1.72 -24.06 -0.88
N TYR A 139 1.05 -24.53 0.17
CA TYR A 139 1.69 -24.76 1.45
C TYR A 139 2.06 -26.25 1.53
N GLY A 140 3.34 -26.53 1.73
CA GLY A 140 3.85 -27.88 1.96
C GLY A 140 3.72 -28.28 3.42
N GLU A 141 4.55 -29.22 3.87
CA GLU A 141 4.53 -29.68 5.27
C GLU A 141 5.02 -28.57 6.23
N GLU A 142 6.05 -27.80 5.85
CA GLU A 142 6.65 -26.78 6.71
C GLU A 142 6.95 -25.46 5.97
N ASN A 143 6.75 -25.38 4.64
CA ASN A 143 7.15 -24.25 3.83
C ASN A 143 6.15 -23.90 2.72
N TRP A 144 6.28 -22.70 2.20
CA TRP A 144 5.55 -22.24 1.04
C TRP A 144 6.32 -22.53 -0.24
N LYS A 145 5.65 -23.08 -1.26
CA LYS A 145 6.16 -23.25 -2.62
C LYS A 145 5.53 -22.19 -3.51
N LEU A 146 6.37 -21.35 -4.10
CA LEU A 146 5.99 -20.25 -4.96
C LEU A 146 6.38 -20.57 -6.39
N ASP A 147 5.43 -20.55 -7.31
CA ASP A 147 5.65 -20.79 -8.73
C ASP A 147 5.49 -19.48 -9.51
N PHE A 148 6.53 -19.06 -10.18
CA PHE A 148 6.57 -17.89 -11.05
C PHE A 148 6.42 -18.24 -12.53
N GLY A 149 6.22 -19.52 -12.86
CA GLY A 149 6.11 -20.06 -14.22
C GLY A 149 7.44 -20.39 -14.87
N THR A 150 8.49 -19.61 -14.62
CA THR A 150 9.86 -19.85 -15.12
C THR A 150 10.76 -20.53 -14.08
N GLU A 151 10.40 -20.43 -12.82
CA GLU A 151 11.12 -20.98 -11.69
C GLU A 151 10.19 -21.19 -10.51
N GLN A 152 10.58 -22.04 -9.60
CA GLN A 152 9.93 -22.27 -8.32
C GLN A 152 10.88 -21.93 -7.18
N THR A 153 10.34 -21.46 -6.07
CA THR A 153 11.10 -21.09 -4.87
C THR A 153 10.35 -21.60 -3.63
N GLU A 154 11.12 -22.11 -2.68
CA GLU A 154 10.60 -22.51 -1.36
C GLU A 154 11.06 -21.52 -0.31
N VAL A 155 10.11 -21.11 0.55
CA VAL A 155 10.32 -20.12 1.63
C VAL A 155 9.60 -20.54 2.90
N ASP A 156 10.17 -20.16 4.04
CA ASP A 156 9.61 -20.48 5.36
C ASP A 156 8.38 -19.61 5.68
N GLN A 157 8.39 -18.36 5.22
CA GLN A 157 7.30 -17.39 5.44
C GLN A 157 6.92 -16.66 4.16
N LEU A 158 5.63 -16.40 4.00
CA LEU A 158 5.07 -15.70 2.85
C LEU A 158 4.22 -14.51 3.31
N VAL A 159 4.48 -13.36 2.70
CA VAL A 159 3.64 -12.16 2.85
C VAL A 159 3.06 -11.76 1.50
N LEU A 160 1.75 -11.60 1.42
CA LEU A 160 1.08 -11.12 0.21
C LEU A 160 0.76 -9.62 0.37
N ALA A 161 1.51 -8.77 -0.33
CA ALA A 161 1.40 -7.30 -0.31
C ALA A 161 1.02 -6.74 -1.70
N THR A 162 0.15 -7.44 -2.40
CA THR A 162 -0.14 -7.25 -3.83
C THR A 162 -1.18 -6.19 -4.15
N GLY A 163 -1.70 -5.50 -3.12
CA GLY A 163 -2.80 -4.56 -3.27
C GLY A 163 -4.07 -5.24 -3.82
N SER A 164 -4.83 -4.55 -4.66
CA SER A 164 -6.09 -5.06 -5.21
C SER A 164 -5.87 -5.99 -6.42
N ASN A 165 -5.08 -7.05 -6.26
CA ASN A 165 -4.81 -8.02 -7.32
C ASN A 165 -5.83 -9.16 -7.32
N LYS A 166 -6.76 -9.16 -8.30
CA LYS A 166 -7.80 -10.19 -8.41
C LYS A 166 -7.22 -11.61 -8.50
N GLY A 167 -6.14 -11.83 -9.25
CA GLY A 167 -5.54 -13.16 -9.40
C GLY A 167 -5.04 -13.76 -8.08
N ILE A 168 -4.55 -12.92 -7.17
CA ILE A 168 -4.16 -13.37 -5.82
C ILE A 168 -5.39 -13.69 -4.99
N TYR A 169 -6.47 -12.90 -5.07
CA TYR A 169 -7.72 -13.21 -4.37
C TYR A 169 -8.33 -14.52 -4.85
N ASP A 170 -8.29 -14.78 -6.16
CA ASP A 170 -8.78 -16.04 -6.73
C ASP A 170 -7.95 -17.24 -6.22
N MET A 171 -6.62 -17.10 -6.11
CA MET A 171 -5.76 -18.13 -5.53
C MET A 171 -6.09 -18.40 -4.05
N LEU A 172 -6.26 -17.36 -3.25
CA LEU A 172 -6.62 -17.49 -1.84
C LEU A 172 -7.98 -18.19 -1.67
N THR A 173 -8.95 -17.83 -2.50
CA THR A 173 -10.27 -18.47 -2.51
C THR A 173 -10.17 -19.96 -2.87
N ALA A 174 -9.35 -20.30 -3.86
CA ALA A 174 -9.10 -21.70 -4.25
C ALA A 174 -8.43 -22.53 -3.14
N MET A 175 -7.69 -21.86 -2.23
CA MET A 175 -7.11 -22.47 -1.03
C MET A 175 -8.09 -22.57 0.15
N GLY A 176 -9.35 -22.17 -0.03
CA GLY A 176 -10.36 -22.18 1.05
C GLY A 176 -10.31 -20.95 1.97
N ILE A 177 -9.52 -19.93 1.64
CA ILE A 177 -9.46 -18.69 2.42
C ILE A 177 -10.61 -17.79 2.00
N ALA A 178 -11.45 -17.38 2.96
CA ALA A 178 -12.56 -16.49 2.69
C ALA A 178 -12.06 -15.08 2.30
N VAL A 179 -12.44 -14.62 1.11
CA VAL A 179 -12.10 -13.29 0.61
C VAL A 179 -13.38 -12.47 0.46
N VAL A 180 -13.47 -11.37 1.19
CA VAL A 180 -14.56 -10.40 0.99
C VAL A 180 -14.26 -9.60 -0.28
N PRO A 181 -15.15 -9.61 -1.29
CA PRO A 181 -14.88 -8.90 -2.54
C PRO A 181 -14.61 -7.42 -2.31
N PRO A 182 -13.52 -6.86 -2.86
CA PRO A 182 -13.24 -5.44 -2.74
C PRO A 182 -14.28 -4.62 -3.50
N VAL A 183 -14.61 -3.45 -2.96
CA VAL A 183 -15.45 -2.46 -3.63
C VAL A 183 -14.65 -1.17 -3.80
N PRO A 184 -14.92 -0.37 -4.84
CA PRO A 184 -14.30 0.94 -4.99
C PRO A 184 -14.63 1.84 -3.81
N SER A 185 -13.62 2.42 -3.17
CA SER A 185 -13.78 3.48 -2.16
C SER A 185 -13.70 4.87 -2.78
N LEU A 186 -13.04 4.98 -3.94
CA LEU A 186 -12.93 6.18 -4.75
C LEU A 186 -13.03 5.78 -6.21
N PHE A 187 -13.80 6.53 -7.01
CA PHE A 187 -13.97 6.29 -8.44
C PHE A 187 -14.06 7.60 -9.21
N THR A 188 -13.75 7.54 -10.50
CA THR A 188 -13.83 8.68 -11.42
C THR A 188 -15.04 8.50 -12.33
N PHE A 189 -15.77 9.59 -12.57
CA PHE A 189 -16.81 9.59 -13.60
C PHE A 189 -16.18 9.70 -14.98
N ASN A 190 -16.67 8.87 -15.89
CA ASN A 190 -16.23 8.90 -17.29
C ASN A 190 -17.26 9.68 -18.13
N ALA A 191 -16.99 10.95 -18.36
CA ALA A 191 -17.87 11.88 -19.05
C ALA A 191 -17.32 12.27 -20.43
N LYS A 192 -17.11 11.30 -21.31
CA LYS A 192 -16.42 11.46 -22.62
C LYS A 192 -16.97 12.54 -23.54
N GLN A 193 -18.21 12.98 -23.37
CA GLN A 193 -18.86 13.99 -24.21
C GLN A 193 -19.20 15.29 -23.44
N HIS A 194 -18.68 15.45 -22.23
CA HIS A 194 -18.99 16.61 -21.41
C HIS A 194 -18.13 17.80 -21.82
N LYS A 195 -18.74 19.01 -21.86
CA LYS A 195 -18.04 20.27 -22.22
C LYS A 195 -16.86 20.61 -21.30
N GLN A 196 -16.79 20.03 -20.10
CA GLN A 196 -15.74 20.26 -19.11
C GLN A 196 -14.53 19.31 -19.24
N ILE A 197 -14.45 18.52 -20.31
CA ILE A 197 -13.32 17.59 -20.51
C ILE A 197 -11.98 18.32 -20.63
N ASP A 198 -12.03 19.57 -21.09
CA ASP A 198 -10.84 20.44 -21.25
C ASP A 198 -10.33 20.99 -19.91
N LEU A 199 -11.06 20.77 -18.81
CA LEU A 199 -10.66 21.14 -17.44
C LEU A 199 -9.88 20.05 -16.72
N ALA A 200 -9.40 19.06 -17.43
CA ALA A 200 -8.61 17.97 -16.86
C ALA A 200 -7.35 18.51 -16.14
N GLY A 201 -7.19 18.12 -14.88
CA GLY A 201 -6.08 18.60 -14.03
C GLY A 201 -6.36 19.87 -13.23
N LEU A 202 -7.51 20.51 -13.43
CA LEU A 202 -7.91 21.69 -12.65
C LEU A 202 -8.45 21.25 -11.28
N SER A 203 -7.94 21.86 -10.22
CA SER A 203 -8.39 21.62 -8.84
C SER A 203 -9.18 22.82 -8.35
N VAL A 204 -10.34 22.57 -7.77
CA VAL A 204 -11.19 23.59 -7.16
C VAL A 204 -11.10 23.44 -5.64
N PRO A 205 -10.65 24.46 -4.89
CA PRO A 205 -10.44 24.36 -3.44
C PRO A 205 -11.71 24.10 -2.63
N SER A 206 -12.86 24.56 -3.12
CA SER A 206 -14.16 24.35 -2.50
C SER A 206 -15.23 24.20 -3.58
N ALA A 207 -15.99 23.12 -3.55
CA ALA A 207 -17.07 22.87 -4.49
C ALA A 207 -18.27 22.25 -3.77
N GLU A 208 -19.47 22.72 -4.06
CA GLU A 208 -20.70 22.05 -3.67
C GLU A 208 -21.12 21.10 -4.80
N VAL A 209 -21.32 19.82 -4.46
CA VAL A 209 -21.74 18.80 -5.42
C VAL A 209 -23.13 18.31 -5.01
N SER A 210 -24.10 18.41 -5.94
CA SER A 210 -25.43 17.89 -5.72
C SER A 210 -25.84 16.92 -6.82
N ILE A 211 -26.59 15.90 -6.46
CA ILE A 211 -27.19 14.94 -7.41
C ILE A 211 -28.69 15.05 -7.26
N ASN A 212 -29.38 15.34 -8.38
CA ASN A 212 -30.83 15.47 -8.40
C ASN A 212 -31.49 14.17 -7.89
N GLY A 213 -32.33 14.29 -6.86
CA GLY A 213 -33.05 13.17 -6.25
C GLY A 213 -32.32 12.46 -5.11
N ILE A 214 -31.08 12.84 -4.79
CA ILE A 214 -30.37 12.33 -3.60
C ILE A 214 -30.24 13.48 -2.60
N LYS A 215 -30.85 13.34 -1.42
CA LYS A 215 -30.59 14.25 -0.31
C LYS A 215 -29.17 13.99 0.20
N ASN A 216 -28.37 15.06 0.31
CA ASN A 216 -27.01 14.99 0.85
C ASN A 216 -27.02 14.26 2.19
N SER A 217 -26.37 13.10 2.25
CA SER A 217 -25.89 12.52 3.51
C SER A 217 -24.43 12.96 3.62
N HIS A 218 -24.15 13.81 4.58
CA HIS A 218 -22.80 14.17 4.99
C HIS A 218 -22.08 12.98 5.60
#